data_48327c2b540c2892c87ff15fdbdf11b8
#
_entry.id   48327c2b540c2892c87ff15fdbdf11b8
#
_cell.length_a   1.000
_cell.length_b   1.000
_cell.length_c   1.000
_cell.angle_alpha   90.00
_cell.angle_beta   90.00
_cell.angle_gamma   90.00
#
_symmetry.space_group_name_H-M   'P 1'
#
loop_
_entity.id
_entity.type
_entity.pdbx_description
1 polymer ?
#
loop_
_entity_poly.entity_id
_entity_poly.type
_entity_poly.pdbx_seq_one_letter_code
_entity_poly.pdbx_strand_id
1 'polypeptide(L)' 'MRFLAINTAAKEIEIAVCFDDLKICKSLPKAMAAEQLLPLIDEILNESKIDLDKFEHFVCVTGPGSFT' A
#
# COMPACT_ATOMS: atom_id res chain seq x y z
N MET A 1 11.90 6.03 -9.56
CA MET A 1 10.45 6.03 -9.58
C MET A 1 9.92 5.91 -8.16
N ARG A 2 8.90 6.64 -7.84
CA ARG A 2 8.36 6.72 -6.48
C ARG A 2 6.85 6.53 -6.51
N PHE A 3 6.39 5.38 -6.06
CA PHE A 3 4.96 5.11 -6.04
C PHE A 3 4.57 4.24 -4.85
N LEU A 4 3.32 4.39 -4.46
CA LEU A 4 2.66 3.55 -3.47
C LEU A 4 1.53 2.82 -4.20
N ALA A 5 1.51 1.52 -4.12
CA ALA A 5 0.48 0.72 -4.77
C ALA A 5 -0.27 -0.11 -3.74
N ILE A 6 -1.58 -0.17 -3.91
CA ILE A 6 -2.44 -0.99 -3.06
C ILE A 6 -3.23 -1.92 -3.98
N ASN A 7 -3.12 -3.21 -3.76
CA ASN A 7 -3.82 -4.21 -4.53
C ASN A 7 -4.88 -4.88 -3.67
N THR A 8 -6.14 -4.67 -4.02
CA THR A 8 -7.26 -5.28 -3.32
C THR A 8 -7.89 -6.42 -4.11
N ALA A 9 -7.32 -6.79 -5.25
CA ALA A 9 -7.84 -7.85 -6.09
C ALA A 9 -7.48 -9.25 -5.59
N ALA A 10 -6.43 -9.37 -4.79
CA ALA A 10 -6.00 -10.65 -4.24
C ALA A 10 -6.81 -11.03 -3.01
N LYS A 11 -6.58 -12.22 -2.49
CA LYS A 11 -7.24 -12.67 -1.25
C LYS A 11 -6.88 -11.80 -0.06
N GLU A 12 -5.66 -11.29 -0.08
CA GLU A 12 -5.21 -10.35 0.94
C GLU A 12 -4.97 -9.02 0.27
N ILE A 13 -4.99 -7.97 1.05
CA ILE A 13 -4.62 -6.65 0.56
C ILE A 13 -3.11 -6.58 0.54
N GLU A 14 -2.56 -6.20 -0.60
CA GLU A 14 -1.12 -6.09 -0.76
C GLU A 14 -0.75 -4.62 -0.93
N ILE A 15 0.30 -4.22 -0.24
CA ILE A 15 0.81 -2.86 -0.31
C ILE A 15 2.25 -2.93 -0.80
N ALA A 16 2.54 -2.17 -1.85
CA ALA A 16 3.88 -2.10 -2.39
C ALA A 16 4.34 -0.65 -2.38
N VAL A 17 5.51 -0.42 -1.84
CA VAL A 17 6.15 0.89 -1.84
C VAL A 17 7.41 0.79 -2.67
N CYS A 18 7.51 1.63 -3.68
CA CYS A 18 8.73 1.74 -4.47
C CYS A 18 9.20 3.19 -4.37
N PHE A 19 10.40 3.39 -3.87
CA PHE A 19 10.94 4.73 -3.68
C PHE A 19 12.41 4.70 -4.09
N ASP A 20 12.65 5.08 -5.34
CA ASP A 20 13.97 4.99 -5.97
C ASP A 20 14.47 3.54 -5.91
N ASP A 21 15.49 3.24 -5.10
CA ASP A 21 16.03 1.90 -4.98
C ASP A 21 15.36 1.05 -3.89
N LEU A 22 14.51 1.66 -3.08
CA LEU A 22 13.85 0.98 -1.99
C LEU A 22 12.55 0.34 -2.47
N LYS A 23 12.35 -0.92 -2.12
CA LYS A 23 11.12 -1.65 -2.43
C LYS A 23 10.64 -2.39 -1.20
N ILE A 24 9.42 -2.12 -0.81
CA ILE A 24 8.80 -2.76 0.35
C ILE A 24 7.46 -3.33 -0.07
N CYS A 25 7.21 -4.60 0.29
CA CYS A 25 5.93 -5.24 0.04
C CYS A 25 5.40 -5.78 1.35
N LYS A 26 4.16 -5.48 1.64
CA LYS A 26 3.46 -5.99 2.83
C LYS A 26 2.09 -6.48 2.43
N SER A 27 1.54 -7.39 3.20
CA SER A 27 0.19 -7.86 2.98
C SER A 27 -0.58 -7.87 4.29
N LEU A 28 -1.90 -7.92 4.16
CA LEU A 28 -2.78 -7.79 5.30
C LEU A 28 -4.11 -8.46 4.96
N PRO A 29 -4.72 -9.23 5.89
CA PRO A 29 -6.01 -9.86 5.63
C PRO A 29 -7.08 -8.82 5.32
N LYS A 30 -7.94 -9.10 4.33
CA LYS A 30 -9.00 -8.17 3.96
C LYS A 30 -9.92 -7.82 5.12
N ALA A 31 -10.15 -8.77 6.01
CA ALA A 31 -11.02 -8.55 7.15
C ALA A 31 -10.51 -7.46 8.09
N MET A 32 -9.21 -7.21 8.06
CA MET A 32 -8.57 -6.24 8.93
C MET A 32 -8.23 -4.93 8.22
N ALA A 33 -8.57 -4.82 6.95
CA ALA A 33 -8.16 -3.67 6.15
C ALA A 33 -8.70 -2.34 6.68
N ALA A 34 -9.98 -2.32 7.08
CA ALA A 34 -10.60 -1.09 7.55
C ALA A 34 -9.90 -0.52 8.78
N GLU A 35 -9.37 -1.40 9.61
CA GLU A 35 -8.75 -0.98 10.88
C GLU A 35 -7.24 -0.81 10.76
N GLN A 36 -6.59 -1.58 9.90
CA GLN A 36 -5.13 -1.68 9.90
C GLN A 36 -4.44 -1.16 8.67
N LEU A 37 -5.18 -0.85 7.61
CA LEU A 37 -4.54 -0.41 6.37
C LEU A 37 -3.75 0.88 6.55
N LEU A 38 -4.38 1.92 7.10
CA LEU A 38 -3.70 3.20 7.30
C LEU A 38 -2.57 3.09 8.32
N PRO A 39 -2.75 2.41 9.47
CA PRO A 39 -1.65 2.20 10.38
C PRO A 39 -0.46 1.46 9.74
N LEU A 40 -0.74 0.48 8.88
CA LEU A 40 0.32 -0.26 8.22
C LEU A 40 1.10 0.62 7.24
N ILE A 41 0.39 1.43 6.46
CA ILE A 41 1.04 2.38 5.55
C ILE A 41 1.90 3.35 6.34
N ASP A 42 1.37 3.87 7.43
CA ASP A 42 2.08 4.81 8.28
C ASP A 42 3.35 4.18 8.86
N GLU A 43 3.26 2.93 9.29
CA GLU A 43 4.41 2.19 9.78
C GLU A 43 5.49 2.04 8.72
N ILE A 44 5.11 1.69 7.50
CA ILE A 44 6.05 1.56 6.40
C ILE A 44 6.77 2.89 6.12
N LEU A 45 6.01 3.97 6.08
CA LEU A 45 6.58 5.29 5.81
C LEU A 45 7.52 5.74 6.93
N ASN A 46 7.14 5.48 8.17
CA ASN A 46 7.98 5.84 9.31
C ASN A 46 9.28 5.05 9.34
N GLU A 47 9.21 3.76 9.10
CA GLU A 47 10.40 2.90 9.08
C GLU A 47 11.35 3.28 7.96
N SER A 48 10.80 3.69 6.83
CA SER A 48 11.58 4.06 5.66
C SER A 48 11.99 5.52 5.65
N LYS A 49 11.46 6.31 6.58
CA LYS A 49 11.70 7.76 6.66
C LYS A 49 11.27 8.47 5.38
N ILE A 50 10.15 8.06 4.83
CA ILE A 50 9.59 8.62 3.60
C ILE A 50 8.35 9.43 3.95
N ASP A 51 8.25 10.63 3.39
CA ASP A 51 7.05 11.44 3.52
C ASP A 51 6.09 11.12 2.40
N LEU A 52 4.81 11.11 2.72
CA LEU A 52 3.78 10.76 1.76
C LEU A 52 3.77 11.68 0.54
N ASP A 53 4.07 12.95 0.74
CA ASP A 53 4.07 13.93 -0.34
C ASP A 53 5.27 13.81 -1.29
N LYS A 54 6.20 12.92 -0.99
CA LYS A 54 7.35 12.65 -1.86
C LYS A 54 7.03 11.63 -2.95
N PHE A 55 5.90 10.95 -2.87
CA PHE A 55 5.52 10.00 -3.90
C PHE A 55 5.01 10.71 -5.14
N GLU A 56 5.38 10.18 -6.30
CA GLU A 56 4.95 10.72 -7.58
C GLU A 56 3.58 10.17 -7.99
N HIS A 57 3.29 8.94 -7.59
CA HIS A 57 2.07 8.25 -8.01
C HIS A 57 1.47 7.43 -6.89
N PHE A 58 0.16 7.34 -6.90
CA PHE A 58 -0.58 6.41 -6.06
C PHE A 58 -1.37 5.50 -6.99
N VAL A 59 -1.18 4.20 -6.84
CA VAL A 59 -1.80 3.21 -7.71
C VAL A 59 -2.73 2.34 -6.88
N CYS A 60 -3.95 2.17 -7.34
CA CYS A 60 -4.89 1.29 -6.67
C CYS A 60 -5.37 0.25 -7.69
N VAL A 61 -5.10 -1.02 -7.42
CA VAL A 61 -5.53 -2.13 -8.27
C VAL A 61 -6.74 -2.77 -7.64
N THR A 62 -7.83 -2.85 -8.39
CA THR A 62 -9.07 -3.43 -7.91
C THR A 62 -9.48 -4.58 -8.82
N GLY A 63 -9.99 -5.64 -8.22
CA GLY A 63 -10.56 -6.75 -8.97
C GLY A 63 -12.06 -6.57 -9.15
N PRO A 64 -12.69 -7.41 -9.96
CA PRO A 64 -14.15 -7.39 -10.14
C PRO A 64 -14.85 -7.52 -8.80
N GLY A 65 -15.76 -6.61 -8.52
CA GLY A 65 -16.53 -6.64 -7.28
C GLY A 65 -15.80 -6.17 -6.05
N SER A 66 -14.61 -5.62 -6.19
CA SER A 66 -13.82 -5.17 -5.04
C SER A 66 -14.36 -3.90 -4.41
N PHE A 67 -14.96 -3.05 -5.21
CA PHE A 67 -15.59 -1.83 -4.74
C PHE A 67 -17.01 -1.76 -5.22
N THR A 68 -17.90 -1.76 -4.32
CA THR A 68 -19.30 -1.58 -4.66
C THR A 68 -19.98 -0.81 -3.58
#